data_79a7e917d6e1ae212e72073a44026f59
#
_entry.id   79a7e917d6e1ae212e72073a44026f59
#
_cell.length_a   1.000
_cell.length_b   1.000
_cell.length_c   1.000
_cell.angle_alpha   90.00
_cell.angle_beta   90.00
_cell.angle_gamma   90.00
#
_symmetry.space_group_name_H-M   'P 1'
#
loop_
_entity.id
_entity.type
_entity.pdbx_description
1 polymer ?
#
loop_
_entity_poly.entity_id
_entity_poly.type
_entity_poly.pdbx_seq_one_letter_code
_entity_poly.pdbx_strand_id
1 'polypeptide(L)'
;MKEGQVIRMQRESFRSRLGFLLVSAGCAIGIGNVWRFPYVTGEYGGGFFVLIYLICLLVMGVPVLTMELAVGRAGKKSAVLAYKALEKPCQKWHIHGWFCLIGCFLLMMYYTTVTGWMVNYFGKFLTGAFHAGMDAEAVSGEFGAMLTNPGEMALWTELVVLVGFLICSFGLQNGLERVSKVMMLALLALILVLAIHSLTLPGAAEGMKFYLLPSMDSIRENGLGAIITAAMNQAFFTLSLGIAAMEIFGSYMPQTQSLPGEAVRICVLDTFVALMAGTIIFPACFSFGIETGQGPSLIFQTLPNVFVNMAGGRFWGTLFFLFMIFASLSTVLAVFENILAICMDTFGWSRKKASVINGILLLVLSLPCVFGYNLWANVHLIGGRDILDSEDFLVSNLLLPIGSLVYLLFCVSKWGWGFDNYLTEANRGTGLKFSPKLKFYFQWILPILILIILVQGLI
;
A
#
# COMPACT_ATOMS: atom_id res chain seq x y z
N MET A 1 51.48 5.20 -2.08
CA MET A 1 50.06 5.37 -2.38
C MET A 1 49.29 4.47 -1.41
N LYS A 2 48.57 5.05 -0.48
CA LYS A 2 47.78 4.28 0.50
C LYS A 2 46.50 3.81 -0.24
N GLU A 3 46.33 2.51 -0.39
CA GLU A 3 45.09 1.91 -0.84
C GLU A 3 43.98 2.32 0.11
N GLY A 4 43.01 3.08 -0.39
CA GLY A 4 41.81 3.42 0.35
C GLY A 4 41.01 2.15 0.62
N GLN A 5 40.98 1.72 1.87
CA GLN A 5 40.01 0.75 2.35
C GLN A 5 38.61 1.31 2.05
N VAL A 6 37.99 0.84 0.97
CA VAL A 6 36.55 1.00 0.77
C VAL A 6 35.88 0.22 1.90
N ILE A 7 35.47 0.93 2.94
CA ILE A 7 34.63 0.37 4.00
C ILE A 7 33.36 -0.11 3.28
N ARG A 8 33.27 -1.40 2.96
CA ARG A 8 32.02 -2.03 2.55
C ARG A 8 31.07 -1.89 3.73
N MET A 9 30.22 -0.88 3.70
CA MET A 9 29.12 -0.79 4.65
C MET A 9 28.32 -2.09 4.53
N GLN A 10 28.35 -2.87 5.60
CA GLN A 10 27.61 -4.12 5.66
C GLN A 10 26.12 -3.77 5.57
N ARG A 11 25.38 -4.37 4.62
CA ARG A 11 23.96 -4.12 4.45
C ARG A 11 23.23 -4.39 5.76
N GLU A 12 22.35 -3.47 6.19
CA GLU A 12 21.48 -3.70 7.33
C GLU A 12 20.64 -4.97 7.11
N SER A 13 20.24 -5.63 8.18
CA SER A 13 19.38 -6.81 8.14
C SER A 13 18.33 -6.74 9.23
N PHE A 14 17.18 -7.37 9.01
CA PHE A 14 16.16 -7.51 10.04
C PHE A 14 16.70 -8.31 11.24
N ARG A 15 16.32 -7.88 12.44
CA ARG A 15 16.69 -8.58 13.68
C ARG A 15 16.02 -9.96 13.77
N SER A 16 14.81 -10.08 13.21
CA SER A 16 14.03 -11.32 13.27
C SER A 16 13.20 -11.53 11.99
N ARG A 17 12.85 -12.79 11.71
CA ARG A 17 11.92 -13.13 10.64
C ARG A 17 10.55 -12.50 10.84
N LEU A 18 10.05 -12.47 12.08
CA LEU A 18 8.79 -11.80 12.41
C LEU A 18 8.87 -10.29 12.09
N GLY A 19 10.03 -9.65 12.36
CA GLY A 19 10.27 -8.26 11.97
C GLY A 19 10.15 -8.04 10.49
N PHE A 20 10.81 -8.88 9.68
CA PHE A 20 10.66 -8.85 8.23
C PHE A 20 9.19 -9.00 7.80
N LEU A 21 8.49 -10.03 8.29
CA LEU A 21 7.10 -10.29 7.90
C LEU A 21 6.17 -9.12 8.26
N LEU A 22 6.28 -8.57 9.47
CA LEU A 22 5.42 -7.48 9.92
C LEU A 22 5.73 -6.16 9.22
N VAL A 23 7.01 -5.87 8.91
CA VAL A 23 7.37 -4.67 8.14
C VAL A 23 6.92 -4.80 6.70
N SER A 24 7.15 -5.94 6.06
CA SER A 24 6.75 -6.18 4.67
C SER A 24 5.22 -6.25 4.53
N ALA A 25 4.54 -6.92 5.46
CA ALA A 25 3.07 -6.90 5.50
C ALA A 25 2.55 -5.49 5.77
N GLY A 26 3.17 -4.71 6.66
CA GLY A 26 2.81 -3.32 6.92
C GLY A 26 3.04 -2.39 5.73
N CYS A 27 3.93 -2.73 4.81
CA CYS A 27 4.07 -2.03 3.53
C CYS A 27 2.87 -2.30 2.60
N ALA A 28 2.39 -3.54 2.55
CA ALA A 28 1.22 -3.93 1.78
C ALA A 28 -0.08 -3.43 2.44
N ILE A 29 -0.22 -3.64 3.74
CA ILE A 29 -1.40 -3.25 4.53
C ILE A 29 -1.43 -1.73 4.68
N GLY A 30 -2.26 -1.09 3.90
CA GLY A 30 -2.38 0.36 3.89
C GLY A 30 -3.81 0.83 3.60
N ILE A 31 -3.92 2.02 3.06
CA ILE A 31 -5.18 2.62 2.61
C ILE A 31 -5.89 1.69 1.61
N GLY A 32 -5.13 0.96 0.81
CA GLY A 32 -5.65 0.00 -0.15
C GLY A 32 -6.54 -1.10 0.43
N ASN A 33 -6.22 -1.61 1.62
CA ASN A 33 -6.97 -2.66 2.30
C ASN A 33 -8.18 -2.12 3.06
N VAL A 34 -8.02 -0.96 3.69
CA VAL A 34 -9.00 -0.46 4.66
C VAL A 34 -10.03 0.45 4.01
N TRP A 35 -9.66 1.10 2.92
CA TRP A 35 -10.51 2.02 2.20
C TRP A 35 -10.88 1.51 0.79
N ARG A 36 -9.85 1.34 -0.11
CA ARG A 36 -10.12 1.02 -1.51
C ARG A 36 -10.77 -0.36 -1.66
N PHE A 37 -10.30 -1.36 -0.94
CA PHE A 37 -10.85 -2.71 -1.04
C PHE A 37 -12.35 -2.79 -0.65
N PRO A 38 -12.82 -2.26 0.50
CA PRO A 38 -14.25 -2.24 0.81
C PRO A 38 -15.06 -1.42 -0.21
N TYR A 39 -14.55 -0.26 -0.63
CA TYR A 39 -15.19 0.59 -1.63
C TYR A 39 -15.41 -0.17 -2.94
N VAL A 40 -14.34 -0.70 -3.54
CA VAL A 40 -14.42 -1.45 -4.80
C VAL A 40 -15.27 -2.71 -4.63
N THR A 41 -15.21 -3.38 -3.48
CA THR A 41 -16.08 -4.54 -3.17
C THR A 41 -17.56 -4.13 -3.17
N GLY A 42 -17.89 -2.99 -2.59
CA GLY A 42 -19.25 -2.45 -2.59
C GLY A 42 -19.75 -2.11 -3.99
N GLU A 43 -18.91 -1.46 -4.80
CA GLU A 43 -19.21 -1.05 -6.17
C GLU A 43 -19.42 -2.25 -7.11
N TYR A 44 -18.59 -3.28 -7.00
CA TYR A 44 -18.60 -4.43 -7.91
C TYR A 44 -19.35 -5.66 -7.35
N GLY A 45 -20.24 -5.46 -6.38
CA GLY A 45 -21.24 -6.47 -5.97
C GLY A 45 -20.75 -7.50 -4.97
N GLY A 46 -19.89 -7.12 -4.05
CA GLY A 46 -19.61 -7.90 -2.84
C GLY A 46 -18.84 -9.19 -3.06
N GLY A 47 -19.40 -10.32 -2.61
CA GLY A 47 -18.69 -11.60 -2.48
C GLY A 47 -18.11 -12.16 -3.77
N PHE A 48 -18.71 -11.86 -4.94
CA PHE A 48 -18.16 -12.32 -6.21
C PHE A 48 -16.84 -11.61 -6.56
N PHE A 49 -16.78 -10.29 -6.33
CA PHE A 49 -15.53 -9.53 -6.46
C PHE A 49 -14.45 -10.07 -5.50
N VAL A 50 -14.80 -10.31 -4.23
CA VAL A 50 -13.86 -10.86 -3.23
C VAL A 50 -13.25 -12.16 -3.70
N LEU A 51 -14.06 -13.07 -4.24
CA LEU A 51 -13.58 -14.36 -4.75
C LEU A 51 -12.57 -14.18 -5.90
N ILE A 52 -12.87 -13.33 -6.87
CA ILE A 52 -11.96 -13.06 -8.01
C ILE A 52 -10.69 -12.37 -7.53
N TYR A 53 -10.81 -11.41 -6.61
CA TYR A 53 -9.66 -10.74 -6.01
C TYR A 53 -8.69 -11.74 -5.36
N LEU A 54 -9.17 -12.69 -4.57
CA LEU A 54 -8.33 -13.71 -3.94
C LEU A 54 -7.60 -14.58 -4.97
N ILE A 55 -8.28 -14.93 -6.07
CA ILE A 55 -7.66 -15.68 -7.17
C ILE A 55 -6.57 -14.82 -7.84
N CYS A 56 -6.86 -13.56 -8.15
CA CYS A 56 -5.89 -12.64 -8.77
C CYS A 56 -4.66 -12.40 -7.88
N LEU A 57 -4.87 -12.24 -6.57
CA LEU A 57 -3.80 -12.06 -5.61
C LEU A 57 -2.85 -13.27 -5.58
N LEU A 58 -3.39 -14.49 -5.59
CA LEU A 58 -2.60 -15.71 -5.61
C LEU A 58 -1.89 -15.91 -6.94
N VAL A 59 -2.60 -15.69 -8.05
CA VAL A 59 -2.09 -15.98 -9.40
C VAL A 59 -1.12 -14.90 -9.87
N MET A 60 -1.34 -13.64 -9.55
CA MET A 60 -0.55 -12.51 -10.06
C MET A 60 0.29 -11.85 -8.95
N GLY A 61 -0.33 -11.56 -7.81
CA GLY A 61 0.33 -10.85 -6.70
C GLY A 61 1.51 -11.60 -6.13
N VAL A 62 1.33 -12.87 -5.72
CA VAL A 62 2.40 -13.70 -5.15
C VAL A 62 3.61 -13.85 -6.09
N PRO A 63 3.45 -14.17 -7.39
CA PRO A 63 4.55 -14.21 -8.34
C PRO A 63 5.34 -12.90 -8.44
N VAL A 64 4.67 -11.76 -8.66
CA VAL A 64 5.34 -10.46 -8.83
C VAL A 64 6.02 -10.03 -7.53
N LEU A 65 5.36 -10.18 -6.38
CA LEU A 65 5.96 -9.94 -5.07
C LEU A 65 7.25 -10.76 -4.87
N THR A 66 7.22 -12.03 -5.27
CA THR A 66 8.40 -12.89 -5.19
C THR A 66 9.54 -12.39 -6.09
N MET A 67 9.23 -11.80 -7.25
CA MET A 67 10.24 -11.23 -8.15
C MET A 67 10.90 -9.98 -7.56
N GLU A 68 10.13 -9.06 -7.00
CA GLU A 68 10.71 -7.90 -6.32
C GLU A 68 11.61 -8.31 -5.16
N LEU A 69 11.14 -9.20 -4.28
CA LEU A 69 11.95 -9.74 -3.18
C LEU A 69 13.23 -10.42 -3.69
N ALA A 70 13.15 -11.15 -4.84
CA ALA A 70 14.29 -11.87 -5.40
C ALA A 70 15.36 -10.91 -5.94
N VAL A 71 14.97 -9.86 -6.65
CA VAL A 71 15.89 -8.83 -7.16
C VAL A 71 16.61 -8.16 -6.00
N GLY A 72 15.90 -7.73 -4.97
CA GLY A 72 16.48 -7.14 -3.78
C GLY A 72 17.43 -8.10 -3.04
N ARG A 73 17.00 -9.36 -2.81
CA ARG A 73 17.80 -10.34 -2.07
C ARG A 73 19.05 -10.77 -2.81
N ALA A 74 18.98 -10.93 -4.14
CA ALA A 74 20.13 -11.27 -4.97
C ALA A 74 21.10 -10.08 -5.11
N GLY A 75 20.57 -8.87 -5.34
CA GLY A 75 21.37 -7.65 -5.51
C GLY A 75 22.00 -7.13 -4.22
N LYS A 76 21.40 -7.41 -3.06
CA LYS A 76 21.83 -6.88 -1.73
C LYS A 76 21.99 -5.36 -1.72
N LYS A 77 21.21 -4.66 -2.54
CA LYS A 77 21.22 -3.21 -2.75
C LYS A 77 19.79 -2.72 -2.93
N SER A 78 19.60 -1.40 -2.94
CA SER A 78 18.36 -0.77 -3.37
C SER A 78 18.22 -0.82 -4.90
N ALA A 79 17.02 -0.55 -5.41
CA ALA A 79 16.60 -0.82 -6.78
C ALA A 79 17.63 -0.46 -7.87
N VAL A 80 18.15 0.79 -7.88
CA VAL A 80 19.10 1.22 -8.92
C VAL A 80 20.34 0.32 -8.95
N LEU A 81 20.93 0.06 -7.80
CA LEU A 81 22.17 -0.71 -7.72
C LEU A 81 21.93 -2.23 -7.72
N ALA A 82 20.74 -2.70 -7.32
CA ALA A 82 20.40 -4.11 -7.41
C ALA A 82 20.24 -4.54 -8.88
N TYR A 83 19.49 -3.78 -9.68
CA TYR A 83 19.43 -3.99 -11.11
C TYR A 83 20.81 -3.95 -11.76
N LYS A 84 21.63 -2.93 -11.43
CA LYS A 84 22.99 -2.79 -11.96
C LYS A 84 23.90 -3.97 -11.62
N ALA A 85 23.70 -4.58 -10.44
CA ALA A 85 24.47 -5.75 -10.01
C ALA A 85 24.04 -7.06 -10.72
N LEU A 86 22.80 -7.14 -11.19
CA LEU A 86 22.22 -8.35 -11.78
C LEU A 86 22.08 -8.28 -13.31
N GLU A 87 22.08 -7.08 -13.89
CA GLU A 87 22.00 -6.89 -15.34
C GLU A 87 23.27 -7.35 -16.05
N LYS A 88 23.14 -7.78 -17.31
CA LYS A 88 24.28 -8.14 -18.15
C LYS A 88 25.02 -6.90 -18.64
N PRO A 89 26.31 -7.01 -19.03
CA PRO A 89 27.06 -5.90 -19.60
C PRO A 89 26.30 -5.21 -20.73
N CYS A 90 26.37 -3.88 -20.78
CA CYS A 90 25.72 -3.01 -21.77
C CYS A 90 24.18 -2.93 -21.68
N GLN A 91 23.55 -3.54 -20.68
CA GLN A 91 22.12 -3.37 -20.44
C GLN A 91 21.87 -2.14 -19.54
N LYS A 92 20.60 -1.69 -19.54
CA LYS A 92 20.19 -0.46 -18.84
C LYS A 92 18.96 -0.68 -17.94
N TRP A 93 18.79 -1.87 -17.39
CA TRP A 93 17.67 -2.17 -16.50
C TRP A 93 17.69 -1.34 -15.22
N HIS A 94 18.86 -0.92 -14.76
CA HIS A 94 19.02 -0.03 -13.60
C HIS A 94 18.28 1.32 -13.75
N ILE A 95 17.92 1.74 -14.97
CA ILE A 95 17.08 2.93 -15.19
C ILE A 95 15.73 2.76 -14.49
N HIS A 96 15.19 1.53 -14.45
CA HIS A 96 13.94 1.27 -13.72
C HIS A 96 14.03 1.64 -12.23
N GLY A 97 15.17 1.48 -11.60
CA GLY A 97 15.35 1.90 -10.21
C GLY A 97 15.12 3.40 -9.98
N TRP A 98 15.42 4.25 -10.97
CA TRP A 98 15.08 5.67 -10.91
C TRP A 98 13.58 5.93 -11.07
N PHE A 99 12.91 5.17 -11.94
CA PHE A 99 11.43 5.21 -12.03
C PHE A 99 10.79 4.79 -10.71
N CYS A 100 11.33 3.77 -10.04
CA CYS A 100 10.88 3.38 -8.71
C CYS A 100 11.02 4.52 -7.69
N LEU A 101 12.16 5.25 -7.69
CA LEU A 101 12.36 6.38 -6.81
C LEU A 101 11.33 7.50 -7.06
N ILE A 102 11.11 7.87 -8.33
CA ILE A 102 10.10 8.86 -8.72
C ILE A 102 8.71 8.38 -8.29
N GLY A 103 8.38 7.11 -8.53
CA GLY A 103 7.11 6.52 -8.13
C GLY A 103 6.88 6.55 -6.62
N CYS A 104 7.94 6.32 -5.82
CA CYS A 104 7.87 6.45 -4.37
C CYS A 104 7.57 7.88 -3.92
N PHE A 105 8.18 8.90 -4.55
CA PHE A 105 7.87 10.29 -4.24
C PHE A 105 6.45 10.66 -4.62
N LEU A 106 6.02 10.34 -5.86
CA LEU A 106 4.65 10.59 -6.31
C LEU A 106 3.60 9.92 -5.41
N LEU A 107 3.84 8.65 -5.04
CA LEU A 107 2.97 7.96 -4.09
C LEU A 107 2.89 8.70 -2.76
N MET A 108 4.04 9.13 -2.22
CA MET A 108 4.08 9.74 -0.89
C MET A 108 3.52 11.17 -0.86
N MET A 109 3.48 11.89 -1.99
CA MET A 109 2.90 13.23 -2.06
C MET A 109 1.43 13.22 -1.65
N TYR A 110 0.62 12.34 -2.23
CA TYR A 110 -0.80 12.24 -1.87
C TYR A 110 -1.07 11.32 -0.69
N TYR A 111 -0.29 10.26 -0.52
CA TYR A 111 -0.51 9.28 0.54
C TYR A 111 -0.29 9.87 1.95
N THR A 112 0.72 10.74 2.10
CA THR A 112 0.95 11.46 3.37
C THR A 112 -0.16 12.46 3.66
N THR A 113 -0.75 13.09 2.63
CA THR A 113 -1.90 13.99 2.76
C THR A 113 -3.12 13.22 3.27
N VAL A 114 -3.46 12.09 2.67
CA VAL A 114 -4.59 11.25 3.13
C VAL A 114 -4.33 10.69 4.53
N THR A 115 -3.08 10.31 4.85
CA THR A 115 -2.71 9.92 6.22
C THR A 115 -2.92 11.08 7.21
N GLY A 116 -2.60 12.30 6.81
CA GLY A 116 -2.87 13.52 7.58
C GLY A 116 -4.36 13.70 7.90
N TRP A 117 -5.26 13.43 6.94
CA TRP A 117 -6.71 13.46 7.18
C TRP A 117 -7.14 12.46 8.26
N MET A 118 -6.54 11.27 8.26
CA MET A 118 -6.83 10.26 9.29
C MET A 118 -6.37 10.70 10.68
N VAL A 119 -5.20 11.36 10.79
CA VAL A 119 -4.70 11.92 12.05
C VAL A 119 -5.61 13.05 12.55
N ASN A 120 -6.08 13.93 11.66
CA ASN A 120 -7.05 14.96 11.98
C ASN A 120 -8.34 14.36 12.56
N TYR A 121 -8.92 13.39 11.86
CA TYR A 121 -10.18 12.75 12.30
C TYR A 121 -10.02 11.98 13.61
N PHE A 122 -8.89 11.32 13.81
CA PHE A 122 -8.56 10.75 15.12
C PHE A 122 -8.61 11.81 16.22
N GLY A 123 -7.99 12.97 15.99
CA GLY A 123 -8.02 14.10 16.92
C GLY A 123 -9.43 14.61 17.17
N LYS A 124 -10.26 14.76 16.13
CA LYS A 124 -11.66 15.23 16.23
C LYS A 124 -12.52 14.24 17.04
N PHE A 125 -12.39 12.93 16.84
CA PHE A 125 -13.08 11.93 17.67
C PHE A 125 -12.55 11.92 19.11
N LEU A 126 -11.23 11.96 19.29
CA LEU A 126 -10.61 11.93 20.61
C LEU A 126 -10.99 13.13 21.47
N THR A 127 -11.06 14.33 20.89
CA THR A 127 -11.44 15.57 21.58
C THR A 127 -12.95 15.73 21.75
N GLY A 128 -13.76 14.97 21.00
CA GLY A 128 -15.22 15.04 21.04
C GLY A 128 -15.81 16.12 20.13
N ALA A 129 -15.07 16.57 19.11
CA ALA A 129 -15.64 17.41 18.05
C ALA A 129 -16.75 16.65 17.31
N PHE A 130 -16.57 15.36 17.08
CA PHE A 130 -17.66 14.45 16.70
C PHE A 130 -18.34 13.93 17.99
N HIS A 131 -19.63 14.25 18.16
CA HIS A 131 -20.42 13.87 19.32
C HIS A 131 -21.79 13.32 18.93
N ALA A 132 -22.41 12.58 19.83
CA ALA A 132 -23.74 12.04 19.63
C ALA A 132 -24.76 13.19 19.42
N GLY A 133 -25.67 12.98 18.44
CA GLY A 133 -26.69 13.97 18.10
C GLY A 133 -26.26 15.03 17.07
N MET A 134 -25.04 14.95 16.53
CA MET A 134 -24.67 15.72 15.35
C MET A 134 -25.52 15.28 14.16
N ASP A 135 -26.05 16.24 13.38
CA ASP A 135 -26.76 15.90 12.15
C ASP A 135 -25.82 15.45 11.03
N ALA A 136 -26.34 14.74 10.05
CA ALA A 136 -25.55 14.16 8.97
C ALA A 136 -24.89 15.22 8.08
N GLU A 137 -25.50 16.40 7.94
CA GLU A 137 -24.95 17.50 7.14
C GLU A 137 -23.76 18.13 7.86
N ALA A 138 -23.84 18.35 9.17
CA ALA A 138 -22.73 18.85 9.99
C ALA A 138 -21.54 17.87 9.99
N VAL A 139 -21.79 16.57 10.14
CA VAL A 139 -20.74 15.54 10.09
C VAL A 139 -20.05 15.51 8.72
N SER A 140 -20.83 15.56 7.63
CA SER A 140 -20.29 15.57 6.26
C SER A 140 -19.58 16.89 5.94
N GLY A 141 -20.06 18.00 6.50
CA GLY A 141 -19.47 19.34 6.38
C GLY A 141 -18.06 19.45 6.98
N GLU A 142 -17.75 18.65 8.02
CA GLU A 142 -16.42 18.62 8.64
C GLU A 142 -15.31 18.23 7.67
N PHE A 143 -15.60 17.33 6.72
CA PHE A 143 -14.65 16.95 5.68
C PHE A 143 -14.41 18.11 4.72
N GLY A 144 -15.46 18.77 4.23
CA GLY A 144 -15.35 19.94 3.37
C GLY A 144 -14.61 21.10 4.06
N ALA A 145 -14.91 21.36 5.34
CA ALA A 145 -14.24 22.38 6.12
C ALA A 145 -12.73 22.12 6.26
N MET A 146 -12.33 20.87 6.50
CA MET A 146 -10.93 20.47 6.53
C MET A 146 -10.25 20.68 5.17
N LEU A 147 -10.86 20.23 4.08
CA LEU A 147 -10.28 20.34 2.73
C LEU A 147 -10.09 21.79 2.29
N THR A 148 -10.99 22.69 2.69
CA THR A 148 -10.92 24.13 2.36
C THR A 148 -9.95 24.93 3.23
N ASN A 149 -9.39 24.32 4.30
CA ASN A 149 -8.43 24.96 5.19
C ASN A 149 -6.98 24.52 4.87
N PRO A 150 -6.22 25.33 4.08
CA PRO A 150 -4.87 24.94 3.66
C PRO A 150 -3.89 24.78 4.83
N GLY A 151 -4.05 25.60 5.89
CA GLY A 151 -3.18 25.55 7.07
C GLY A 151 -3.38 24.27 7.87
N GLU A 152 -4.62 23.85 8.08
CA GLU A 152 -4.94 22.60 8.78
C GLU A 152 -4.48 21.37 7.98
N MET A 153 -4.75 21.34 6.67
CA MET A 153 -4.29 20.26 5.80
C MET A 153 -2.76 20.15 5.77
N ALA A 154 -2.05 21.27 5.60
CA ALA A 154 -0.60 21.30 5.61
C ALA A 154 -0.04 20.80 6.94
N LEU A 155 -0.56 21.29 8.07
CA LEU A 155 -0.10 20.90 9.40
C LEU A 155 -0.11 19.38 9.61
N TRP A 156 -1.22 18.71 9.29
CA TRP A 156 -1.34 17.27 9.49
C TRP A 156 -0.52 16.46 8.49
N THR A 157 -0.44 16.90 7.23
CA THR A 157 0.40 16.28 6.20
C THR A 157 1.89 16.37 6.57
N GLU A 158 2.35 17.56 6.92
CA GLU A 158 3.75 17.80 7.30
C GLU A 158 4.14 17.05 8.58
N LEU A 159 3.23 16.97 9.55
CA LEU A 159 3.44 16.17 10.76
C LEU A 159 3.72 14.70 10.42
N VAL A 160 2.94 14.12 9.51
CA VAL A 160 3.15 12.72 9.05
C VAL A 160 4.51 12.56 8.41
N VAL A 161 4.90 13.48 7.52
CA VAL A 161 6.21 13.46 6.85
C VAL A 161 7.35 13.55 7.86
N LEU A 162 7.28 14.51 8.77
CA LEU A 162 8.32 14.73 9.80
C LEU A 162 8.46 13.52 10.73
N VAL A 163 7.36 12.99 11.25
CA VAL A 163 7.36 11.82 12.14
C VAL A 163 7.90 10.59 11.39
N GLY A 164 7.48 10.39 10.15
CA GLY A 164 7.93 9.25 9.33
C GLY A 164 9.45 9.27 9.10
N PHE A 165 10.01 10.37 8.60
CA PHE A 165 11.46 10.49 8.40
C PHE A 165 12.26 10.48 9.71
N LEU A 166 11.71 11.03 10.80
CA LEU A 166 12.31 10.94 12.13
C LEU A 166 12.46 9.47 12.55
N ILE A 167 11.40 8.67 12.44
CA ILE A 167 11.43 7.23 12.77
C ILE A 167 12.47 6.51 11.89
N CYS A 168 12.46 6.72 10.58
CA CYS A 168 13.38 6.07 9.65
C CYS A 168 14.84 6.51 9.87
N SER A 169 15.09 7.71 10.42
CA SER A 169 16.43 8.21 10.74
C SER A 169 17.17 7.39 11.80
N PHE A 170 16.42 6.66 12.67
CA PHE A 170 17.00 5.77 13.69
C PHE A 170 17.47 4.41 13.14
N GLY A 171 17.32 4.16 11.83
CA GLY A 171 17.79 2.95 11.17
C GLY A 171 16.73 1.84 11.05
N LEU A 172 17.09 0.76 10.35
CA LEU A 172 16.19 -0.34 10.09
C LEU A 172 15.70 -1.01 11.38
N GLN A 173 16.61 -1.42 12.25
CA GLN A 173 16.28 -2.23 13.43
C GLN A 173 15.65 -1.42 14.58
N ASN A 174 16.20 -0.25 14.87
CA ASN A 174 15.78 0.56 16.03
C ASN A 174 14.65 1.54 15.69
N GLY A 175 14.54 1.98 14.43
CA GLY A 175 13.46 2.81 13.92
C GLY A 175 12.36 1.97 13.29
N LEU A 176 12.51 1.63 12.01
CA LEU A 176 11.47 1.01 11.21
C LEU A 176 10.95 -0.32 11.81
N GLU A 177 11.82 -1.31 12.04
CA GLU A 177 11.40 -2.64 12.51
C GLU A 177 10.72 -2.58 13.87
N ARG A 178 11.28 -1.80 14.81
CA ARG A 178 10.73 -1.70 16.17
C ARG A 178 9.36 -1.03 16.17
N VAL A 179 9.22 0.09 15.49
CA VAL A 179 7.96 0.86 15.44
C VAL A 179 6.90 0.08 14.66
N SER A 180 7.23 -0.44 13.47
CA SER A 180 6.30 -1.22 12.66
C SER A 180 5.80 -2.48 13.35
N LYS A 181 6.64 -3.18 14.14
CA LYS A 181 6.18 -4.33 14.94
C LYS A 181 5.08 -3.95 15.92
N VAL A 182 5.29 -2.88 16.69
CA VAL A 182 4.31 -2.42 17.68
C VAL A 182 3.02 -1.98 16.99
N MET A 183 3.15 -1.18 15.92
CA MET A 183 2.00 -0.70 15.15
C MET A 183 1.21 -1.84 14.53
N MET A 184 1.88 -2.82 13.90
CA MET A 184 1.21 -3.95 13.26
C MET A 184 0.51 -4.87 14.26
N LEU A 185 1.10 -5.13 15.42
CA LEU A 185 0.44 -5.91 16.47
C LEU A 185 -0.76 -5.17 17.03
N ALA A 186 -0.64 -3.86 17.27
CA ALA A 186 -1.75 -3.02 17.70
C ALA A 186 -2.86 -2.94 16.64
N LEU A 187 -2.50 -2.79 15.35
CA LEU A 187 -3.42 -2.83 14.22
C LEU A 187 -4.22 -4.13 14.19
N LEU A 188 -3.54 -5.28 14.30
CA LEU A 188 -4.21 -6.59 14.30
C LEU A 188 -5.15 -6.76 15.50
N ALA A 189 -4.78 -6.24 16.67
CA ALA A 189 -5.66 -6.25 17.86
C ALA A 189 -6.87 -5.32 17.65
N LEU A 190 -6.66 -4.10 17.16
CA LEU A 190 -7.72 -3.12 16.90
C LEU A 190 -8.72 -3.62 15.88
N ILE A 191 -8.24 -4.18 14.75
CA ILE A 191 -9.14 -4.67 13.69
C ILE A 191 -10.03 -5.82 14.18
N LEU A 192 -9.51 -6.71 15.05
CA LEU A 192 -10.31 -7.78 15.65
C LEU A 192 -11.38 -7.21 16.59
N VAL A 193 -11.04 -6.26 17.45
CA VAL A 193 -11.99 -5.61 18.35
C VAL A 193 -13.09 -4.88 17.57
N LEU A 194 -12.72 -4.12 16.55
CA LEU A 194 -13.67 -3.40 15.69
C LEU A 194 -14.57 -4.37 14.90
N ALA A 195 -14.01 -5.44 14.34
CA ALA A 195 -14.78 -6.44 13.60
C ALA A 195 -15.78 -7.18 14.51
N ILE A 196 -15.36 -7.61 15.70
CA ILE A 196 -16.25 -8.24 16.69
C ILE A 196 -17.40 -7.27 17.05
N HIS A 197 -17.11 -6.01 17.32
CA HIS A 197 -18.13 -5.01 17.60
C HIS A 197 -19.09 -4.84 16.42
N SER A 198 -18.57 -4.71 15.20
CA SER A 198 -19.37 -4.51 13.99
C SER A 198 -20.33 -5.69 13.73
N LEU A 199 -19.91 -6.92 14.05
CA LEU A 199 -20.74 -8.12 13.95
C LEU A 199 -21.89 -8.17 14.98
N THR A 200 -21.89 -7.33 16.02
CA THR A 200 -23.00 -7.21 16.98
C THR A 200 -24.09 -6.24 16.53
N LEU A 201 -23.87 -5.50 15.43
CA LEU A 201 -24.83 -4.53 14.91
C LEU A 201 -26.05 -5.22 14.26
N PRO A 202 -27.24 -4.58 14.28
CA PRO A 202 -28.48 -5.19 13.77
C PRO A 202 -28.43 -5.65 12.31
N GLY A 203 -27.75 -4.90 11.42
CA GLY A 203 -27.60 -5.20 9.99
C GLY A 203 -26.42 -6.13 9.66
N ALA A 204 -25.74 -6.68 10.67
CA ALA A 204 -24.51 -7.44 10.46
C ALA A 204 -24.71 -8.66 9.56
N ALA A 205 -25.79 -9.40 9.73
CA ALA A 205 -26.09 -10.60 8.94
C ALA A 205 -26.25 -10.28 7.45
N GLU A 206 -26.95 -9.20 7.11
CA GLU A 206 -27.20 -8.77 5.73
C GLU A 206 -25.91 -8.23 5.10
N GLY A 207 -25.18 -7.39 5.83
CA GLY A 207 -23.89 -6.86 5.38
C GLY A 207 -22.86 -7.97 5.12
N MET A 208 -22.77 -8.97 6.00
CA MET A 208 -21.88 -10.12 5.80
C MET A 208 -22.33 -11.03 4.66
N LYS A 209 -23.64 -11.19 4.46
CA LYS A 209 -24.20 -11.94 3.32
C LYS A 209 -23.80 -11.27 2.01
N PHE A 210 -24.00 -9.96 1.86
CA PHE A 210 -23.59 -9.19 0.70
C PHE A 210 -22.06 -9.32 0.46
N TYR A 211 -21.29 -9.18 1.51
CA TYR A 211 -19.84 -9.13 1.45
C TYR A 211 -19.17 -10.46 1.07
N LEU A 212 -19.68 -11.59 1.61
CA LEU A 212 -18.99 -12.88 1.48
C LEU A 212 -19.70 -13.87 0.53
N LEU A 213 -21.00 -13.72 0.28
CA LEU A 213 -21.71 -14.63 -0.58
C LEU A 213 -21.74 -14.12 -2.03
N PRO A 214 -21.13 -14.85 -2.97
CA PRO A 214 -21.18 -14.49 -4.38
C PRO A 214 -22.61 -14.44 -4.90
N SER A 215 -23.01 -13.33 -5.54
CA SER A 215 -24.31 -13.17 -6.21
C SER A 215 -24.13 -13.12 -7.72
N MET A 216 -25.00 -13.83 -8.44
CA MET A 216 -25.06 -13.75 -9.90
C MET A 216 -25.65 -12.42 -10.39
N ASP A 217 -26.38 -11.71 -9.53
CA ASP A 217 -26.93 -10.40 -9.86
C ASP A 217 -25.80 -9.37 -10.05
N SER A 218 -24.75 -9.45 -9.24
CA SER A 218 -23.53 -8.61 -9.40
C SER A 218 -22.92 -8.72 -10.80
N ILE A 219 -22.93 -9.92 -11.40
CA ILE A 219 -22.42 -10.13 -12.78
C ILE A 219 -23.35 -9.50 -13.81
N ARG A 220 -24.66 -9.54 -13.56
CA ARG A 220 -25.66 -8.96 -14.49
C ARG A 220 -25.62 -7.44 -14.48
N GLU A 221 -25.40 -6.84 -13.31
CA GLU A 221 -25.35 -5.39 -13.12
C GLU A 221 -24.03 -4.78 -13.62
N ASN A 222 -22.92 -5.37 -13.24
CA ASN A 222 -21.58 -4.78 -13.49
C ASN A 222 -20.85 -5.38 -14.70
N GLY A 223 -21.21 -6.57 -15.11
CA GLY A 223 -20.50 -7.33 -16.13
C GLY A 223 -19.26 -8.04 -15.61
N LEU A 224 -19.06 -9.29 -16.01
CA LEU A 224 -17.94 -10.13 -15.56
C LEU A 224 -16.58 -9.52 -15.86
N GLY A 225 -16.43 -8.87 -17.02
CA GLY A 225 -15.15 -8.24 -17.43
C GLY A 225 -14.72 -7.10 -16.49
N ALA A 226 -15.65 -6.22 -16.11
CA ALA A 226 -15.37 -5.11 -15.21
C ALA A 226 -14.98 -5.61 -13.81
N ILE A 227 -15.71 -6.62 -13.29
CA ILE A 227 -15.40 -7.23 -11.97
C ILE A 227 -13.97 -7.83 -11.98
N ILE A 228 -13.63 -8.60 -13.01
CA ILE A 228 -12.29 -9.20 -13.13
C ILE A 228 -11.23 -8.12 -13.17
N THR A 229 -11.42 -7.07 -13.96
CA THR A 229 -10.48 -5.97 -14.07
C THR A 229 -10.28 -5.23 -12.76
N ALA A 230 -11.38 -4.88 -12.09
CA ALA A 230 -11.33 -4.23 -10.79
C ALA A 230 -10.58 -5.09 -9.75
N ALA A 231 -10.83 -6.41 -9.76
CA ALA A 231 -10.16 -7.36 -8.88
C ALA A 231 -8.66 -7.51 -9.19
N MET A 232 -8.28 -7.53 -10.48
CA MET A 232 -6.87 -7.54 -10.90
C MET A 232 -6.16 -6.26 -10.46
N ASN A 233 -6.75 -5.10 -10.71
CA ASN A 233 -6.21 -3.81 -10.27
C ASN A 233 -6.03 -3.75 -8.75
N GLN A 234 -7.03 -4.19 -8.00
CA GLN A 234 -6.96 -4.23 -6.55
C GLN A 234 -5.85 -5.15 -6.03
N ALA A 235 -5.63 -6.31 -6.66
CA ALA A 235 -4.58 -7.25 -6.28
C ALA A 235 -3.16 -6.69 -6.47
N PHE A 236 -2.95 -5.83 -7.46
CA PHE A 236 -1.67 -5.12 -7.65
C PHE A 236 -1.51 -3.95 -6.69
N PHE A 237 -2.56 -3.16 -6.53
CA PHE A 237 -2.54 -1.98 -5.68
C PHE A 237 -2.28 -2.34 -4.22
N THR A 238 -2.97 -3.36 -3.69
CA THR A 238 -2.87 -3.75 -2.27
C THR A 238 -1.45 -4.14 -1.86
N LEU A 239 -0.65 -4.72 -2.76
CA LEU A 239 0.72 -5.15 -2.48
C LEU A 239 1.78 -4.09 -2.79
N SER A 240 1.39 -2.90 -3.29
CA SER A 240 2.31 -1.82 -3.68
C SER A 240 3.44 -2.28 -4.61
N LEU A 241 3.12 -3.16 -5.58
CA LEU A 241 4.10 -3.77 -6.49
C LEU A 241 4.52 -2.81 -7.62
N GLY A 242 5.76 -2.92 -8.07
CA GLY A 242 6.29 -2.18 -9.22
C GLY A 242 7.16 -0.97 -8.91
N ILE A 243 7.18 -0.48 -7.67
CA ILE A 243 7.96 0.69 -7.23
C ILE A 243 9.11 0.33 -6.29
N ALA A 244 9.53 -0.94 -6.25
CA ALA A 244 10.61 -1.45 -5.40
C ALA A 244 10.34 -1.37 -3.88
N ALA A 245 9.10 -1.13 -3.46
CA ALA A 245 8.77 -1.05 -2.04
C ALA A 245 9.02 -2.39 -1.32
N MET A 246 8.82 -3.51 -2.00
CA MET A 246 9.13 -4.84 -1.48
C MET A 246 10.57 -5.29 -1.79
N GLU A 247 11.18 -4.78 -2.84
CA GLU A 247 12.57 -5.09 -3.20
C GLU A 247 13.55 -4.73 -2.08
N ILE A 248 13.38 -3.55 -1.49
CA ILE A 248 14.28 -3.10 -0.42
C ILE A 248 14.26 -4.08 0.76
N PHE A 249 13.09 -4.63 1.13
CA PHE A 249 12.99 -5.63 2.20
C PHE A 249 13.62 -6.95 1.81
N GLY A 250 13.51 -7.35 0.54
CA GLY A 250 14.26 -8.47 -0.02
C GLY A 250 15.77 -8.31 0.20
N SER A 251 16.32 -7.08 0.01
CA SER A 251 17.74 -6.80 0.18
C SER A 251 18.25 -7.00 1.61
N TYR A 252 17.36 -6.89 2.60
CA TYR A 252 17.65 -7.07 4.02
C TYR A 252 17.46 -8.53 4.49
N MET A 253 16.89 -9.40 3.63
CA MET A 253 16.61 -10.79 3.98
C MET A 253 17.85 -11.68 3.94
N PRO A 254 17.97 -12.65 4.90
CA PRO A 254 18.89 -13.78 4.79
C PRO A 254 18.39 -14.79 3.74
N GLN A 255 19.29 -15.66 3.28
CA GLN A 255 18.97 -16.71 2.29
C GLN A 255 18.45 -18.01 2.91
N THR A 256 18.01 -17.99 4.15
CA THR A 256 17.57 -19.15 4.90
C THR A 256 16.14 -19.61 4.56
N GLN A 257 15.30 -18.71 4.04
CA GLN A 257 13.90 -18.95 3.71
C GLN A 257 13.65 -18.77 2.21
N SER A 258 12.77 -19.60 1.65
CA SER A 258 12.35 -19.45 0.26
C SER A 258 11.42 -18.25 0.10
N LEU A 259 11.57 -17.49 -0.98
CA LEU A 259 10.78 -16.29 -1.21
C LEU A 259 9.31 -16.57 -1.51
N PRO A 260 8.91 -17.61 -2.27
CA PRO A 260 7.50 -17.92 -2.46
C PRO A 260 6.75 -18.13 -1.15
N GLY A 261 7.39 -18.78 -0.16
CA GLY A 261 6.78 -18.98 1.16
C GLY A 261 6.59 -17.67 1.94
N GLU A 262 7.55 -16.77 1.85
CA GLU A 262 7.44 -15.43 2.50
C GLU A 262 6.41 -14.56 1.78
N ALA A 263 6.38 -14.56 0.44
CA ALA A 263 5.39 -13.83 -0.34
C ALA A 263 3.96 -14.27 -0.01
N VAL A 264 3.71 -15.58 0.08
CA VAL A 264 2.40 -16.10 0.50
C VAL A 264 2.02 -15.62 1.90
N ARG A 265 2.96 -15.59 2.86
CA ARG A 265 2.68 -15.11 4.22
C ARG A 265 2.34 -13.62 4.26
N ILE A 266 3.05 -12.81 3.49
CA ILE A 266 2.75 -11.37 3.34
C ILE A 266 1.35 -11.22 2.75
N CYS A 267 1.03 -11.92 1.67
CA CYS A 267 -0.29 -11.89 1.04
C CYS A 267 -1.40 -12.36 1.99
N VAL A 268 -1.17 -13.39 2.81
CA VAL A 268 -2.15 -13.87 3.79
C VAL A 268 -2.43 -12.82 4.86
N LEU A 269 -1.40 -12.13 5.37
CA LEU A 269 -1.59 -11.05 6.34
C LEU A 269 -2.31 -9.85 5.72
N ASP A 270 -1.93 -9.46 4.51
CA ASP A 270 -2.57 -8.39 3.73
C ASP A 270 -4.06 -8.69 3.51
N THR A 271 -4.36 -9.88 2.99
CA THR A 271 -5.73 -10.37 2.76
C THR A 271 -6.54 -10.43 4.04
N PHE A 272 -5.95 -10.91 5.13
CA PHE A 272 -6.62 -10.96 6.43
C PHE A 272 -7.09 -9.57 6.85
N VAL A 273 -6.25 -8.55 6.74
CA VAL A 273 -6.62 -7.17 7.10
C VAL A 273 -7.68 -6.63 6.14
N ALA A 274 -7.56 -6.85 4.83
CA ALA A 274 -8.57 -6.45 3.85
C ALA A 274 -9.95 -7.07 4.15
N LEU A 275 -9.98 -8.38 4.43
CA LEU A 275 -11.22 -9.07 4.78
C LEU A 275 -11.82 -8.60 6.10
N MET A 276 -10.99 -8.34 7.11
CA MET A 276 -11.46 -7.78 8.38
C MET A 276 -11.97 -6.35 8.24
N ALA A 277 -11.36 -5.52 7.38
CA ALA A 277 -11.85 -4.17 7.10
C ALA A 277 -13.26 -4.22 6.47
N GLY A 278 -13.51 -5.12 5.52
CA GLY A 278 -14.86 -5.36 5.01
C GLY A 278 -15.83 -5.82 6.09
N THR A 279 -15.39 -6.70 7.01
CA THR A 279 -16.20 -7.15 8.15
C THR A 279 -16.55 -6.01 9.12
N ILE A 280 -15.75 -4.93 9.18
CA ILE A 280 -16.09 -3.72 9.95
C ILE A 280 -17.10 -2.87 9.18
N ILE A 281 -16.85 -2.62 7.92
CA ILE A 281 -17.53 -1.60 7.12
C ILE A 281 -18.93 -2.07 6.66
N PHE A 282 -19.05 -3.27 6.07
CA PHE A 282 -20.33 -3.72 5.52
C PHE A 282 -21.44 -3.90 6.56
N PRO A 283 -21.20 -4.57 7.71
CA PRO A 283 -22.22 -4.63 8.77
C PRO A 283 -22.64 -3.25 9.27
N ALA A 284 -21.69 -2.31 9.40
CA ALA A 284 -21.97 -0.95 9.81
C ALA A 284 -22.83 -0.22 8.78
N CYS A 285 -22.48 -0.24 7.49
CA CYS A 285 -23.26 0.40 6.43
C CYS A 285 -24.70 -0.16 6.36
N PHE A 286 -24.85 -1.49 6.37
CA PHE A 286 -26.17 -2.13 6.31
C PHE A 286 -27.02 -1.87 7.57
N SER A 287 -26.42 -1.72 8.75
CA SER A 287 -27.13 -1.40 9.99
C SER A 287 -27.72 0.01 10.00
N PHE A 288 -27.09 0.94 9.28
CA PHE A 288 -27.51 2.34 9.23
C PHE A 288 -28.09 2.76 7.86
N GLY A 289 -28.32 1.80 6.94
CA GLY A 289 -28.93 2.05 5.63
C GLY A 289 -28.11 2.95 4.70
N ILE A 290 -26.76 2.81 4.75
CA ILE A 290 -25.83 3.66 4.03
C ILE A 290 -25.23 2.91 2.84
N GLU A 291 -25.18 3.56 1.67
CA GLU A 291 -24.58 3.00 0.47
C GLU A 291 -23.06 2.80 0.61
N THR A 292 -22.56 1.67 0.08
CA THR A 292 -21.16 1.24 0.26
C THR A 292 -20.21 1.72 -0.86
N GLY A 293 -20.72 2.38 -1.88
CA GLY A 293 -19.99 2.68 -3.12
C GLY A 293 -19.59 4.15 -3.30
N GLN A 294 -19.01 4.83 -2.29
CA GLN A 294 -18.78 6.30 -2.36
C GLN A 294 -17.32 6.80 -2.18
N GLY A 295 -16.30 5.99 -2.52
CA GLY A 295 -14.90 6.46 -2.51
C GLY A 295 -14.43 7.06 -1.17
N PRO A 296 -13.70 8.22 -1.16
CA PRO A 296 -13.22 8.88 0.05
C PRO A 296 -14.33 9.24 1.03
N SER A 297 -15.51 9.56 0.53
CA SER A 297 -16.68 9.92 1.35
C SER A 297 -17.11 8.77 2.28
N LEU A 298 -16.87 7.51 1.91
CA LEU A 298 -17.14 6.37 2.76
C LEU A 298 -16.42 6.48 4.12
N ILE A 299 -15.14 6.84 4.13
CA ILE A 299 -14.32 6.92 5.35
C ILE A 299 -14.53 8.23 6.11
N PHE A 300 -14.62 9.36 5.39
CA PHE A 300 -14.56 10.68 6.01
C PHE A 300 -15.93 11.36 6.18
N GLN A 301 -16.98 10.81 5.57
CA GLN A 301 -18.35 11.31 5.72
C GLN A 301 -19.29 10.22 6.25
N THR A 302 -19.32 9.07 5.58
CA THR A 302 -20.25 7.98 5.88
C THR A 302 -19.99 7.32 7.23
N LEU A 303 -18.79 6.82 7.47
CA LEU A 303 -18.44 6.15 8.73
C LEU A 303 -18.48 7.08 9.95
N PRO A 304 -18.04 8.36 9.89
CA PRO A 304 -18.28 9.30 10.99
C PRO A 304 -19.77 9.47 11.32
N ASN A 305 -20.64 9.51 10.31
CA ASN A 305 -22.09 9.52 10.54
C ASN A 305 -22.59 8.26 11.24
N VAL A 306 -22.07 7.08 10.88
CA VAL A 306 -22.36 5.84 11.60
C VAL A 306 -21.94 5.96 13.05
N PHE A 307 -20.70 6.42 13.32
CA PHE A 307 -20.17 6.51 14.67
C PHE A 307 -20.94 7.50 15.54
N VAL A 308 -21.32 8.68 15.07
CA VAL A 308 -22.07 9.64 15.89
C VAL A 308 -23.48 9.15 16.25
N ASN A 309 -24.05 8.24 15.46
CA ASN A 309 -25.38 7.67 15.69
C ASN A 309 -25.38 6.37 16.50
N MET A 310 -24.19 5.79 16.81
CA MET A 310 -24.11 4.56 17.59
C MET A 310 -23.74 4.81 19.06
N ALA A 311 -24.13 3.88 19.93
CA ALA A 311 -23.77 3.92 21.34
C ALA A 311 -22.25 3.84 21.53
N GLY A 312 -21.65 4.81 22.23
CA GLY A 312 -20.19 4.90 22.41
C GLY A 312 -19.43 5.29 21.15
N GLY A 313 -20.07 5.91 20.17
CA GLY A 313 -19.51 6.21 18.85
C GLY A 313 -18.22 7.02 18.89
N ARG A 314 -18.06 7.96 19.85
CA ARG A 314 -16.79 8.66 20.07
C ARG A 314 -15.63 7.69 20.33
N PHE A 315 -15.83 6.69 21.17
CA PHE A 315 -14.83 5.67 21.47
C PHE A 315 -14.53 4.81 20.24
N TRP A 316 -15.56 4.31 19.55
CA TRP A 316 -15.40 3.47 18.37
C TRP A 316 -14.78 4.21 17.18
N GLY A 317 -15.18 5.45 16.95
CA GLY A 317 -14.58 6.31 15.93
C GLY A 317 -13.11 6.60 16.23
N THR A 318 -12.76 6.88 17.50
CA THR A 318 -11.35 7.05 17.89
C THR A 318 -10.52 5.79 17.61
N LEU A 319 -11.02 4.60 17.98
CA LEU A 319 -10.31 3.34 17.72
C LEU A 319 -10.21 3.05 16.22
N PHE A 320 -11.26 3.35 15.45
CA PHE A 320 -11.25 3.16 14.00
C PHE A 320 -10.20 4.04 13.32
N PHE A 321 -10.15 5.35 13.62
CA PHE A 321 -9.15 6.23 13.02
C PHE A 321 -7.74 5.95 13.54
N LEU A 322 -7.56 5.45 14.77
CA LEU A 322 -6.27 4.96 15.24
C LEU A 322 -5.81 3.74 14.43
N PHE A 323 -6.71 2.80 14.15
CA PHE A 323 -6.44 1.66 13.27
C PHE A 323 -6.04 2.13 11.86
N MET A 324 -6.76 3.10 11.29
CA MET A 324 -6.45 3.70 9.98
C MET A 324 -5.07 4.36 9.94
N ILE A 325 -4.69 5.09 11.01
CA ILE A 325 -3.36 5.70 11.13
C ILE A 325 -2.28 4.62 11.13
N PHE A 326 -2.45 3.54 11.88
CA PHE A 326 -1.44 2.48 11.90
C PHE A 326 -1.30 1.77 10.55
N ALA A 327 -2.40 1.55 9.85
CA ALA A 327 -2.39 0.99 8.50
C ALA A 327 -1.66 1.91 7.52
N SER A 328 -2.02 3.19 7.46
CA SER A 328 -1.41 4.14 6.52
C SER A 328 0.05 4.45 6.87
N LEU A 329 0.36 4.69 8.14
CA LEU A 329 1.72 5.05 8.57
C LEU A 329 2.70 3.88 8.39
N SER A 330 2.28 2.62 8.48
CA SER A 330 3.16 1.48 8.20
C SER A 330 3.64 1.46 6.75
N THR A 331 2.78 1.79 5.79
CA THR A 331 3.15 1.96 4.38
C THR A 331 4.06 3.17 4.18
N VAL A 332 3.74 4.32 4.80
CA VAL A 332 4.58 5.53 4.74
C VAL A 332 6.02 5.23 5.18
N LEU A 333 6.19 4.58 6.33
CA LEU A 333 7.50 4.22 6.86
C LEU A 333 8.26 3.27 5.93
N ALA A 334 7.57 2.31 5.33
CA ALA A 334 8.14 1.35 4.40
C ALA A 334 8.65 2.02 3.11
N VAL A 335 7.86 2.91 2.52
CA VAL A 335 8.25 3.64 1.30
C VAL A 335 9.33 4.68 1.60
N PHE A 336 9.30 5.34 2.77
CA PHE A 336 10.39 6.24 3.19
C PHE A 336 11.71 5.49 3.32
N GLU A 337 11.72 4.29 3.90
CA GLU A 337 12.93 3.45 3.95
C GLU A 337 13.45 3.13 2.55
N ASN A 338 12.57 2.84 1.58
CA ASN A 338 12.98 2.60 0.20
C ASN A 338 13.63 3.84 -0.42
N ILE A 339 13.03 5.03 -0.28
CA ILE A 339 13.61 6.30 -0.72
C ILE A 339 14.99 6.53 -0.09
N LEU A 340 15.08 6.36 1.23
CA LEU A 340 16.35 6.53 1.95
C LEU A 340 17.42 5.56 1.47
N ALA A 341 17.07 4.29 1.31
CA ALA A 341 18.00 3.27 0.86
C ALA A 341 18.52 3.51 -0.56
N ILE A 342 17.64 3.94 -1.48
CA ILE A 342 18.06 4.31 -2.84
C ILE A 342 19.04 5.49 -2.79
N CYS A 343 18.73 6.54 -2.03
CA CYS A 343 19.62 7.71 -1.92
C CYS A 343 20.94 7.38 -1.22
N MET A 344 20.91 6.58 -0.15
CA MET A 344 22.14 6.16 0.54
C MET A 344 23.05 5.32 -0.36
N ASP A 345 22.46 4.33 -1.03
CA ASP A 345 23.22 3.42 -1.90
C ASP A 345 23.78 4.14 -3.13
N THR A 346 22.99 5.02 -3.76
CA THR A 346 23.36 5.65 -5.04
C THR A 346 24.27 6.87 -4.87
N PHE A 347 24.00 7.72 -3.87
CA PHE A 347 24.74 8.95 -3.63
C PHE A 347 25.78 8.85 -2.51
N GLY A 348 25.83 7.70 -1.81
CA GLY A 348 26.74 7.52 -0.67
C GLY A 348 26.40 8.40 0.54
N TRP A 349 25.14 8.82 0.68
CA TRP A 349 24.71 9.67 1.79
C TRP A 349 24.62 8.89 3.10
N SER A 350 24.94 9.55 4.20
CA SER A 350 24.59 8.99 5.51
C SER A 350 23.07 8.98 5.71
N ARG A 351 22.56 8.07 6.52
CA ARG A 351 21.11 7.94 6.81
C ARG A 351 20.51 9.26 7.30
N LYS A 352 21.20 9.97 8.21
CA LYS A 352 20.74 11.27 8.70
C LYS A 352 20.64 12.31 7.58
N LYS A 353 21.67 12.40 6.72
CA LYS A 353 21.66 13.32 5.56
C LYS A 353 20.53 12.97 4.60
N ALA A 354 20.35 11.69 4.28
CA ALA A 354 19.27 11.24 3.41
C ALA A 354 17.89 11.56 4.02
N SER A 355 17.69 11.32 5.32
CA SER A 355 16.41 11.63 6.00
C SER A 355 16.08 13.12 5.96
N VAL A 356 17.06 13.99 6.24
CA VAL A 356 16.83 15.45 6.22
C VAL A 356 16.51 15.94 4.81
N ILE A 357 17.32 15.55 3.81
CA ILE A 357 17.15 16.06 2.43
C ILE A 357 15.83 15.56 1.85
N ASN A 358 15.54 14.25 1.96
CA ASN A 358 14.30 13.69 1.41
C ASN A 358 13.06 14.14 2.20
N GLY A 359 13.21 14.37 3.52
CA GLY A 359 12.17 14.96 4.35
C GLY A 359 11.79 16.37 3.87
N ILE A 360 12.78 17.27 3.73
CA ILE A 360 12.53 18.62 3.21
C ILE A 360 11.95 18.57 1.80
N LEU A 361 12.47 17.70 0.94
CA LEU A 361 11.97 17.57 -0.43
C LEU A 361 10.49 17.13 -0.42
N LEU A 362 10.12 16.16 0.40
CA LEU A 362 8.74 15.68 0.44
C LEU A 362 7.78 16.68 1.11
N LEU A 363 8.22 17.44 2.13
CA LEU A 363 7.42 18.54 2.69
C LEU A 363 7.02 19.54 1.59
N VAL A 364 7.93 19.87 0.68
CA VAL A 364 7.62 20.79 -0.44
C VAL A 364 6.77 20.09 -1.50
N LEU A 365 7.09 18.85 -1.86
CA LEU A 365 6.42 18.12 -2.93
C LEU A 365 4.98 17.69 -2.57
N SER A 366 4.63 17.56 -1.29
CA SER A 366 3.25 17.25 -0.85
C SER A 366 2.31 18.48 -0.86
N LEU A 367 2.85 19.71 -0.86
CA LEU A 367 2.04 20.92 -0.86
C LEU A 367 1.08 21.07 -2.06
N PRO A 368 1.45 20.71 -3.30
CA PRO A 368 0.50 20.74 -4.42
C PRO A 368 -0.77 19.93 -4.15
N CYS A 369 -0.63 18.73 -3.58
CA CYS A 369 -1.77 17.89 -3.21
C CYS A 369 -2.64 18.55 -2.12
N VAL A 370 -2.02 19.16 -1.09
CA VAL A 370 -2.71 19.94 -0.05
C VAL A 370 -3.47 21.13 -0.65
N PHE A 371 -2.84 21.88 -1.55
CA PHE A 371 -3.43 23.08 -2.15
C PHE A 371 -4.47 22.75 -3.23
N GLY A 372 -4.48 21.55 -3.77
CA GLY A 372 -5.43 21.10 -4.78
C GLY A 372 -6.90 21.17 -4.35
N TYR A 373 -7.18 21.17 -3.05
CA TYR A 373 -8.54 21.26 -2.51
C TYR A 373 -8.96 22.69 -2.09
N ASN A 374 -8.04 23.66 -2.11
CA ASN A 374 -8.29 25.01 -1.63
C ASN A 374 -7.69 26.07 -2.54
N LEU A 375 -6.42 26.45 -2.36
CA LEU A 375 -5.77 27.52 -3.14
C LEU A 375 -5.70 27.21 -4.64
N TRP A 376 -5.59 25.94 -5.01
CA TRP A 376 -5.49 25.45 -6.38
C TRP A 376 -6.67 24.56 -6.80
N ALA A 377 -7.83 24.73 -6.15
CA ALA A 377 -9.03 23.92 -6.43
C ALA A 377 -9.50 23.95 -7.90
N ASN A 378 -9.11 24.98 -8.65
CA ASN A 378 -9.40 25.09 -10.08
C ASN A 378 -8.33 24.47 -10.98
N VAL A 379 -7.26 23.91 -10.41
CA VAL A 379 -6.19 23.27 -11.19
C VAL A 379 -6.56 21.81 -11.43
N HIS A 380 -6.89 21.49 -12.66
CA HIS A 380 -7.15 20.13 -13.12
C HIS A 380 -6.02 19.71 -14.05
N LEU A 381 -5.46 18.52 -13.82
CA LEU A 381 -4.31 18.01 -14.58
C LEU A 381 -4.75 16.93 -15.57
N ILE A 382 -4.54 15.66 -15.25
CA ILE A 382 -4.74 14.55 -16.16
C ILE A 382 -6.24 14.24 -16.32
N GLY A 383 -6.77 14.41 -17.53
CA GLY A 383 -8.17 14.08 -17.83
C GLY A 383 -9.21 14.85 -16.99
N GLY A 384 -8.89 16.06 -16.55
CA GLY A 384 -9.80 16.87 -15.73
C GLY A 384 -9.84 16.50 -14.26
N ARG A 385 -8.94 15.60 -13.79
CA ARG A 385 -8.79 15.20 -12.38
C ARG A 385 -8.13 16.31 -11.58
N ASP A 386 -8.43 16.39 -10.29
CA ASP A 386 -7.68 17.22 -9.35
C ASP A 386 -6.22 16.73 -9.19
N ILE A 387 -5.44 17.41 -8.36
CA ILE A 387 -4.02 17.11 -8.20
C ILE A 387 -3.83 15.72 -7.55
N LEU A 388 -4.56 15.42 -6.46
CA LEU A 388 -4.47 14.14 -5.77
C LEU A 388 -4.85 12.97 -6.70
N ASP A 389 -5.99 13.08 -7.37
CA ASP A 389 -6.49 12.06 -8.28
C ASP A 389 -5.55 11.88 -9.49
N SER A 390 -4.86 12.94 -9.92
CA SER A 390 -3.85 12.87 -10.99
C SER A 390 -2.58 12.16 -10.54
N GLU A 391 -2.12 12.42 -9.31
CA GLU A 391 -0.97 11.73 -8.71
C GLU A 391 -1.29 10.24 -8.49
N ASP A 392 -2.47 9.93 -7.94
CA ASP A 392 -2.91 8.53 -7.78
C ASP A 392 -3.06 7.82 -9.13
N PHE A 393 -3.62 8.47 -10.14
CA PHE A 393 -3.72 7.91 -11.49
C PHE A 393 -2.35 7.55 -12.07
N LEU A 394 -1.36 8.43 -11.95
CA LEU A 394 0.00 8.16 -12.42
C LEU A 394 0.63 6.97 -11.70
N VAL A 395 0.45 6.88 -10.39
CA VAL A 395 1.00 5.78 -9.60
C VAL A 395 0.23 4.50 -9.87
N SER A 396 -1.07 4.49 -9.64
CA SER A 396 -1.88 3.27 -9.61
C SER A 396 -2.11 2.67 -10.99
N ASN A 397 -2.32 3.50 -12.02
CA ASN A 397 -2.68 3.04 -13.36
C ASN A 397 -1.47 2.92 -14.31
N LEU A 398 -0.36 3.60 -14.02
CA LEU A 398 0.83 3.57 -14.87
C LEU A 398 2.05 2.98 -14.17
N LEU A 399 2.53 3.58 -13.07
CA LEU A 399 3.83 3.22 -12.50
C LEU A 399 3.82 1.83 -11.86
N LEU A 400 2.78 1.45 -11.12
CA LEU A 400 2.68 0.12 -10.51
C LEU A 400 2.59 -0.99 -11.57
N PRO A 401 1.69 -0.94 -12.57
CA PRO A 401 1.64 -1.97 -13.61
C PRO A 401 2.87 -2.02 -14.50
N ILE A 402 3.39 -0.87 -14.95
CA ILE A 402 4.62 -0.81 -15.78
C ILE A 402 5.81 -1.35 -15.00
N GLY A 403 5.98 -0.91 -13.74
CA GLY A 403 7.05 -1.37 -12.90
C GLY A 403 7.01 -2.88 -12.64
N SER A 404 5.82 -3.41 -12.37
CA SER A 404 5.60 -4.84 -12.20
C SER A 404 5.94 -5.62 -13.47
N LEU A 405 5.57 -5.08 -14.65
CA LEU A 405 5.94 -5.67 -15.94
C LEU A 405 7.46 -5.66 -16.15
N VAL A 406 8.14 -4.58 -15.75
CA VAL A 406 9.60 -4.48 -15.86
C VAL A 406 10.28 -5.51 -14.95
N TYR A 407 9.83 -5.67 -13.68
CA TYR A 407 10.33 -6.73 -12.79
C TYR A 407 10.15 -8.11 -13.38
N LEU A 408 8.96 -8.37 -13.91
CA LEU A 408 8.64 -9.64 -14.57
C LEU A 408 9.58 -9.89 -15.75
N LEU A 409 9.66 -8.96 -16.70
CA LEU A 409 10.50 -9.10 -17.89
C LEU A 409 11.98 -9.23 -17.52
N PHE A 410 12.46 -8.51 -16.52
CA PHE A 410 13.83 -8.65 -16.04
C PHE A 410 14.10 -10.05 -15.48
N CYS A 411 13.20 -10.57 -14.67
CA CYS A 411 13.36 -11.89 -14.04
C CYS A 411 13.23 -13.05 -15.04
N VAL A 412 12.41 -12.93 -16.11
CA VAL A 412 12.08 -14.09 -16.94
C VAL A 412 12.67 -14.05 -18.36
N SER A 413 13.09 -12.88 -18.86
CA SER A 413 13.56 -12.76 -20.23
C SER A 413 15.05 -13.13 -20.39
N LYS A 414 15.42 -13.51 -21.60
CA LYS A 414 16.82 -13.75 -21.95
C LYS A 414 17.67 -12.47 -21.95
N TRP A 415 17.04 -11.32 -22.08
CA TRP A 415 17.67 -9.98 -22.06
C TRP A 415 17.75 -9.38 -20.66
N GLY A 416 17.21 -10.02 -19.65
CA GLY A 416 17.31 -9.63 -18.26
C GLY A 416 18.22 -10.56 -17.46
N TRP A 417 17.90 -10.71 -16.19
CA TRP A 417 18.56 -11.64 -15.27
C TRP A 417 18.33 -13.10 -15.65
N GLY A 418 17.14 -13.41 -16.14
CA GLY A 418 16.76 -14.70 -16.68
C GLY A 418 16.07 -15.62 -15.68
N PHE A 419 15.12 -16.43 -16.20
CA PHE A 419 14.23 -17.27 -15.40
C PHE A 419 14.96 -18.25 -14.48
N ASP A 420 16.03 -18.89 -14.96
CA ASP A 420 16.74 -19.91 -14.21
C ASP A 420 17.51 -19.31 -13.00
N ASN A 421 18.09 -18.11 -13.17
CA ASN A 421 18.71 -17.36 -12.09
C ASN A 421 17.67 -16.90 -11.06
N TYR A 422 16.55 -16.33 -11.53
CA TYR A 422 15.42 -15.94 -10.70
C TYR A 422 14.89 -17.12 -9.89
N LEU A 423 14.60 -18.26 -10.55
CA LEU A 423 14.04 -19.45 -9.91
C LEU A 423 15.00 -20.02 -8.83
N THR A 424 16.30 -20.05 -9.15
CA THR A 424 17.34 -20.49 -8.21
C THR A 424 17.35 -19.63 -6.95
N GLU A 425 17.30 -18.31 -7.12
CA GLU A 425 17.26 -17.37 -5.98
C GLU A 425 15.95 -17.48 -5.23
N ALA A 426 14.81 -17.45 -5.90
CA ALA A 426 13.50 -17.54 -5.28
C ALA A 426 13.33 -18.79 -4.42
N ASN A 427 13.81 -19.92 -4.90
CA ASN A 427 13.72 -21.23 -4.24
C ASN A 427 14.82 -21.50 -3.20
N ARG A 428 15.77 -20.57 -3.01
CA ARG A 428 16.86 -20.72 -2.05
C ARG A 428 16.32 -20.70 -0.62
N GLY A 429 16.80 -21.64 0.19
CA GLY A 429 16.36 -21.82 1.58
C GLY A 429 15.22 -22.83 1.74
N THR A 430 14.60 -22.82 2.92
CA THR A 430 13.52 -23.73 3.30
C THR A 430 12.14 -23.11 3.12
N GLY A 431 11.13 -23.88 2.71
CA GLY A 431 9.75 -23.45 2.54
C GLY A 431 9.15 -23.81 1.18
N LEU A 432 8.06 -23.14 0.80
CA LEU A 432 7.41 -23.30 -0.51
C LEU A 432 8.37 -22.93 -1.64
N LYS A 433 8.30 -23.68 -2.73
CA LYS A 433 9.16 -23.50 -3.90
C LYS A 433 8.32 -23.44 -5.17
N PHE A 434 8.70 -22.57 -6.10
CA PHE A 434 8.12 -22.60 -7.43
C PHE A 434 8.65 -23.76 -8.27
N SER A 435 7.76 -24.42 -9.00
CA SER A 435 8.14 -25.47 -9.94
C SER A 435 8.74 -24.87 -11.22
N PRO A 436 9.81 -25.48 -11.79
CA PRO A 436 10.31 -25.07 -13.10
C PRO A 436 9.27 -25.15 -14.23
N LYS A 437 8.21 -25.94 -14.06
CA LYS A 437 7.09 -26.05 -15.01
C LYS A 437 6.30 -24.75 -15.15
N LEU A 438 6.39 -23.86 -14.17
CA LEU A 438 5.74 -22.54 -14.23
C LEU A 438 6.43 -21.55 -15.20
N LYS A 439 7.54 -21.95 -15.84
CA LYS A 439 8.27 -21.11 -16.80
C LYS A 439 7.36 -20.52 -17.90
N PHE A 440 6.51 -21.35 -18.50
CA PHE A 440 5.56 -20.90 -19.53
C PHE A 440 4.57 -19.86 -18.98
N TYR A 441 4.04 -20.10 -17.79
CA TYR A 441 3.14 -19.16 -17.12
C TYR A 441 3.81 -17.80 -16.87
N PHE A 442 5.00 -17.78 -16.30
CA PHE A 442 5.75 -16.56 -16.00
C PHE A 442 6.20 -15.81 -17.27
N GLN A 443 6.53 -16.52 -18.34
CA GLN A 443 7.05 -15.89 -19.56
C GLN A 443 5.96 -15.37 -20.50
N TRP A 444 4.75 -15.94 -20.49
CA TRP A 444 3.72 -15.62 -21.47
C TRP A 444 2.39 -15.20 -20.85
N ILE A 445 1.88 -15.95 -19.89
CA ILE A 445 0.54 -15.67 -19.34
C ILE A 445 0.57 -14.44 -18.42
N LEU A 446 1.46 -14.41 -17.45
CA LEU A 446 1.55 -13.34 -16.47
C LEU A 446 1.84 -11.96 -17.10
N PRO A 447 2.74 -11.81 -18.12
CA PRO A 447 2.91 -10.52 -18.80
C PRO A 447 1.63 -10.04 -19.50
N ILE A 448 0.87 -10.96 -20.12
CA ILE A 448 -0.40 -10.61 -20.78
C ILE A 448 -1.41 -10.11 -19.75
N LEU A 449 -1.52 -10.76 -18.59
CA LEU A 449 -2.42 -10.31 -17.52
C LEU A 449 -2.05 -8.91 -17.02
N ILE A 450 -0.76 -8.62 -16.83
CA ILE A 450 -0.31 -7.28 -16.40
C ILE A 450 -0.56 -6.23 -17.52
N LEU A 451 -0.36 -6.59 -18.78
CA LEU A 451 -0.68 -5.70 -19.91
C LEU A 451 -2.17 -5.38 -20.00
N ILE A 452 -3.05 -6.34 -19.71
CA ILE A 452 -4.49 -6.11 -19.63
C ILE A 452 -4.80 -5.05 -18.57
N ILE A 453 -4.23 -5.18 -17.36
CA ILE A 453 -4.39 -4.18 -16.30
C ILE A 453 -3.93 -2.80 -16.76
N LEU A 454 -2.75 -2.72 -17.37
CA LEU A 454 -2.18 -1.46 -17.84
C LEU A 454 -3.08 -0.79 -18.89
N VAL A 455 -3.55 -1.55 -19.89
CA VAL A 455 -4.40 -1.00 -20.95
C VAL A 455 -5.75 -0.53 -20.38
N GLN A 456 -6.35 -1.32 -19.51
CA GLN A 456 -7.65 -0.96 -18.89
C GLN A 456 -7.53 0.22 -17.92
N GLY A 457 -6.37 0.39 -17.27
CA GLY A 457 -6.12 1.57 -16.44
C GLY A 457 -5.97 2.88 -17.24
N LEU A 458 -5.80 2.80 -18.57
CA LEU A 458 -5.66 3.94 -19.47
C LEU A 458 -6.96 4.32 -20.22
N ILE A 459 -7.90 3.41 -20.30
CA ILE A 459 -9.22 3.60 -20.95
C ILE A 459 -10.24 4.04 -19.91
#